data_ec5964f38695d701b7fcd66634a0f7f5
#
_entry.id   ec5964f38695d701b7fcd66634a0f7f5
#
_cell.length_a   1.000
_cell.length_b   1.000
_cell.length_c   1.000
_cell.angle_alpha   90.00
_cell.angle_beta   90.00
_cell.angle_gamma   90.00
#
_symmetry.space_group_name_H-M   'P 1'
#
loop_
_entity.id
_entity.type
_entity.pdbx_description
1 polymer ?
#
loop_
_entity_poly.entity_id
_entity_poly.type
_entity_poly.pdbx_seq_one_letter_code
_entity_poly.pdbx_strand_id
1 'polypeptide(L)'
;GIIYAFLGAIGQGLGIVLSKKGIEGYDAFAGTQIRIITAIIGFSIIISLTQKWSDIRQAFSHRAGMTGIFIGSFFGPFLGVSFSLLAVSYTKAGIASAIMATVPILLIPPSIILFKRKITAQEITGSIISIAGIILFFL
;
A
#
# COMPACT_ATOMS: atom_id res chain seq x y z
N GLY A 1 -7.53 14.83 8.02
CA GLY A 1 -6.33 14.14 7.52
C GLY A 1 -5.72 13.17 8.49
N ILE A 2 -5.28 13.60 9.69
CA ILE A 2 -4.51 12.77 10.64
C ILE A 2 -5.32 11.53 11.12
N ILE A 3 -6.60 11.70 11.45
CA ILE A 3 -7.47 10.59 11.89
C ILE A 3 -7.57 9.51 10.80
N TYR A 4 -7.78 9.91 9.55
CA TYR A 4 -7.84 8.95 8.44
C TYR A 4 -6.52 8.25 8.19
N ALA A 5 -5.39 8.95 8.35
CA ALA A 5 -4.07 8.35 8.25
C ALA A 5 -3.83 7.32 9.36
N PHE A 6 -4.25 7.62 10.60
CA PHE A 6 -4.14 6.70 11.73
C PHE A 6 -5.01 5.45 11.55
N LEU A 7 -6.26 5.62 11.14
CA LEU A 7 -7.16 4.50 10.81
C LEU A 7 -6.60 3.65 9.65
N GLY A 8 -6.01 4.30 8.64
CA GLY A 8 -5.33 3.61 7.56
C GLY A 8 -4.14 2.78 8.02
N ALA A 9 -3.33 3.32 8.94
CA ALA A 9 -2.18 2.60 9.52
C ALA A 9 -2.62 1.38 10.33
N ILE A 10 -3.67 1.51 11.16
CA ILE A 10 -4.26 0.38 11.89
C ILE A 10 -4.78 -0.68 10.92
N GLY A 11 -5.55 -0.27 9.90
CA GLY A 11 -6.08 -1.19 8.88
C GLY A 11 -4.95 -1.92 8.13
N GLN A 12 -3.87 -1.22 7.78
CA GLN A 12 -2.69 -1.80 7.14
C GLN A 12 -2.02 -2.85 8.05
N GLY A 13 -1.77 -2.51 9.31
CA GLY A 13 -1.14 -3.42 10.27
C GLY A 13 -1.98 -4.68 10.52
N LEU A 14 -3.27 -4.52 10.80
CA LEU A 14 -4.20 -5.64 10.94
C LEU A 14 -4.28 -6.47 9.66
N GLY A 15 -4.32 -5.82 8.50
CA GLY A 15 -4.35 -6.48 7.20
C GLY A 15 -3.13 -7.38 6.96
N ILE A 16 -1.93 -6.95 7.36
CA ILE A 16 -0.70 -7.75 7.24
C ILE A 16 -0.76 -8.98 8.17
N VAL A 17 -1.15 -8.78 9.43
CA VAL A 17 -1.23 -9.87 10.42
C VAL A 17 -2.26 -10.93 10.00
N LEU A 18 -3.47 -10.49 9.61
CA LEU A 18 -4.52 -11.38 9.12
C LEU A 18 -4.12 -12.10 7.84
N SER A 19 -3.45 -11.40 6.92
CA SER A 19 -2.94 -12.00 5.69
C SER A 19 -1.90 -13.07 5.98
N LYS A 20 -0.96 -12.82 6.91
CA LYS A 20 0.03 -13.83 7.31
C LYS A 20 -0.65 -15.11 7.79
N LYS A 21 -1.64 -14.99 8.66
CA LYS A 21 -2.39 -16.15 9.17
C LYS A 21 -3.21 -16.84 8.08
N GLY A 22 -3.78 -16.04 7.16
CA GLY A 22 -4.62 -16.57 6.07
C GLY A 22 -3.84 -17.25 4.95
N ILE A 23 -2.54 -16.97 4.78
CA ILE A 23 -1.69 -17.62 3.75
C ILE A 23 -0.87 -18.78 4.28
N GLU A 24 -1.06 -19.21 5.54
CA GLU A 24 -0.40 -20.40 6.06
C GLU A 24 -0.80 -21.62 5.21
N GLY A 25 0.17 -22.21 4.51
CA GLY A 25 -0.05 -23.30 3.57
C GLY A 25 -0.46 -22.92 2.15
N TYR A 26 -0.55 -21.63 1.84
CA TYR A 26 -0.85 -21.12 0.49
C TYR A 26 0.31 -20.33 -0.07
N ASP A 27 0.39 -20.27 -1.40
CA ASP A 27 1.33 -19.41 -2.09
C ASP A 27 0.97 -17.92 -1.92
N ALA A 28 2.01 -17.06 -1.77
CA ALA A 28 1.83 -15.61 -1.57
C ALA A 28 1.10 -14.93 -2.74
N PHE A 29 1.28 -15.43 -3.97
CA PHE A 29 0.59 -14.92 -5.14
C PHE A 29 -0.91 -15.27 -5.11
N ALA A 30 -1.27 -16.48 -4.69
CA ALA A 30 -2.66 -16.87 -4.49
C ALA A 30 -3.32 -15.99 -3.41
N GLY A 31 -2.63 -15.73 -2.29
CA GLY A 31 -3.07 -14.81 -1.26
C GLY A 31 -3.31 -13.39 -1.79
N THR A 32 -2.45 -12.90 -2.68
CA THR A 32 -2.63 -11.61 -3.35
C THR A 32 -3.88 -11.57 -4.23
N GLN A 33 -4.14 -12.64 -4.99
CA GLN A 33 -5.35 -12.71 -5.83
C GLN A 33 -6.63 -12.65 -5.00
N ILE A 34 -6.69 -13.38 -3.89
CA ILE A 34 -7.83 -13.35 -2.96
C ILE A 34 -8.05 -11.92 -2.43
N ARG A 35 -6.97 -11.23 -2.04
CA ARG A 35 -7.05 -9.82 -1.60
C ARG A 35 -7.56 -8.89 -2.68
N ILE A 36 -7.12 -9.05 -3.93
CA ILE A 36 -7.57 -8.24 -5.07
C ILE A 36 -9.07 -8.46 -5.31
N ILE A 37 -9.55 -9.70 -5.32
CA ILE A 37 -10.98 -10.01 -5.48
C ILE A 37 -11.80 -9.35 -4.37
N THR A 38 -11.36 -9.50 -3.12
CA THR A 38 -12.03 -8.88 -1.96
C THR A 38 -12.04 -7.35 -2.08
N ALA A 39 -10.94 -6.74 -2.54
CA ALA A 39 -10.85 -5.31 -2.76
C ALA A 39 -11.81 -4.84 -3.86
N ILE A 40 -11.94 -5.58 -4.97
CA ILE A 40 -12.89 -5.26 -6.04
C ILE A 40 -14.32 -5.25 -5.50
N ILE A 41 -14.70 -6.25 -4.71
CA ILE A 41 -16.03 -6.32 -4.09
C ILE A 41 -16.23 -5.11 -3.16
N GLY A 42 -15.28 -4.85 -2.25
CA GLY A 42 -15.37 -3.74 -1.31
C GLY A 42 -15.47 -2.37 -1.98
N PHE A 43 -14.63 -2.11 -2.98
CA PHE A 43 -14.69 -0.86 -3.74
C PHE A 43 -15.98 -0.75 -4.56
N SER A 44 -16.48 -1.84 -5.15
CA SER A 44 -17.76 -1.85 -5.86
C SER A 44 -18.92 -1.45 -4.96
N ILE A 45 -18.94 -1.91 -3.72
CA ILE A 45 -19.92 -1.52 -2.72
C ILE A 45 -19.81 -0.02 -2.41
N ILE A 46 -18.60 0.48 -2.13
CA ILE A 46 -18.37 1.90 -1.83
C ILE A 46 -18.80 2.78 -3.00
N ILE A 47 -18.45 2.41 -4.23
CA ILE A 47 -18.83 3.15 -5.46
C ILE A 47 -20.34 3.18 -5.61
N SER A 48 -21.01 2.06 -5.36
CA SER A 48 -22.47 1.97 -5.43
C SER A 48 -23.14 2.85 -4.39
N LEU A 49 -22.62 2.86 -3.15
CA LEU A 49 -23.13 3.72 -2.08
C LEU A 49 -22.90 5.21 -2.34
N THR A 50 -21.77 5.56 -2.96
CA THR A 50 -21.43 6.95 -3.32
C THR A 50 -21.97 7.38 -4.68
N GLN A 51 -22.58 6.47 -5.43
CA GLN A 51 -23.15 6.69 -6.77
C GLN A 51 -22.16 7.29 -7.79
N LYS A 52 -20.86 6.99 -7.65
CA LYS A 52 -19.79 7.51 -8.51
C LYS A 52 -19.45 6.63 -9.72
N TRP A 53 -20.38 5.86 -10.21
CA TRP A 53 -20.18 5.02 -11.41
C TRP A 53 -19.92 5.83 -12.68
N SER A 54 -20.46 7.06 -12.78
CA SER A 54 -20.20 7.98 -13.89
C SER A 54 -18.72 8.37 -13.98
N ASP A 55 -18.09 8.65 -12.83
CA ASP A 55 -16.68 9.07 -12.77
C ASP A 55 -15.77 7.93 -13.24
N ILE A 56 -16.10 6.70 -12.87
CA ILE A 56 -15.37 5.51 -13.32
C ILE A 56 -15.51 5.32 -14.83
N ARG A 57 -16.72 5.45 -15.37
CA ARG A 57 -16.96 5.34 -16.82
C ARG A 57 -16.17 6.39 -17.58
N GLN A 58 -16.12 7.61 -17.08
CA GLN A 58 -15.33 8.69 -17.65
C GLN A 58 -13.84 8.41 -17.59
N ALA A 59 -13.33 7.85 -16.46
CA ALA A 59 -11.93 7.46 -16.32
C ALA A 59 -11.50 6.41 -17.36
N PHE A 60 -12.37 5.44 -17.69
CA PHE A 60 -12.11 4.45 -18.74
C PHE A 60 -11.97 5.06 -20.13
N SER A 61 -12.59 6.21 -20.40
CA SER A 61 -12.46 6.92 -21.67
C SER A 61 -11.11 7.62 -21.84
N HIS A 62 -10.37 7.84 -20.76
CA HIS A 62 -9.11 8.57 -20.80
C HIS A 62 -7.92 7.62 -21.01
N ARG A 63 -7.54 7.36 -22.27
CA ARG A 63 -6.51 6.39 -22.64
C ARG A 63 -5.17 6.54 -21.89
N ALA A 64 -4.65 7.76 -21.77
CA ALA A 64 -3.39 8.00 -21.06
C ALA A 64 -3.50 7.68 -19.55
N GLY A 65 -4.64 8.02 -18.93
CA GLY A 65 -4.93 7.66 -17.56
C GLY A 65 -5.02 6.14 -17.35
N MET A 66 -5.69 5.44 -18.26
CA MET A 66 -5.82 3.98 -18.22
C MET A 66 -4.47 3.27 -18.33
N THR A 67 -3.60 3.72 -19.23
CA THR A 67 -2.25 3.15 -19.34
C THR A 67 -1.47 3.34 -18.05
N GLY A 68 -1.54 4.52 -17.44
CA GLY A 68 -0.91 4.79 -16.14
C GLY A 68 -1.47 3.91 -15.02
N ILE A 69 -2.79 3.74 -14.96
CA ILE A 69 -3.45 2.86 -13.98
C ILE A 69 -3.02 1.41 -14.20
N PHE A 70 -2.98 0.93 -15.44
CA PHE A 70 -2.59 -0.44 -15.75
C PHE A 70 -1.16 -0.74 -15.32
N ILE A 71 -0.20 0.11 -15.71
CA ILE A 71 1.21 -0.02 -15.31
C ILE A 71 1.34 0.10 -13.79
N GLY A 72 0.70 1.11 -13.18
CA GLY A 72 0.73 1.33 -11.75
C GLY A 72 0.13 0.17 -10.95
N SER A 73 -0.96 -0.44 -11.42
CA SER A 73 -1.59 -1.58 -10.75
C SER A 73 -0.77 -2.86 -10.84
N PHE A 74 -0.01 -3.03 -11.93
CA PHE A 74 0.87 -4.17 -12.08
C PHE A 74 2.07 -4.09 -11.12
N PHE A 75 2.78 -2.96 -11.10
CA PHE A 75 3.96 -2.79 -10.24
C PHE A 75 3.60 -2.56 -8.77
N GLY A 76 2.56 -1.79 -8.47
CA GLY A 76 2.15 -1.46 -7.10
C GLY A 76 1.37 -2.60 -6.44
N PRO A 77 0.05 -2.69 -6.64
CA PRO A 77 -0.78 -3.67 -5.95
C PRO A 77 -0.42 -5.11 -6.24
N PHE A 78 -0.12 -5.47 -7.49
CA PHE A 78 0.16 -6.87 -7.82
C PHE A 78 1.55 -7.30 -7.36
N LEU A 79 2.62 -6.75 -7.92
CA LEU A 79 3.98 -7.15 -7.53
C LEU A 79 4.33 -6.70 -6.11
N GLY A 80 4.02 -5.46 -5.74
CA GLY A 80 4.33 -4.92 -4.42
C GLY A 80 3.69 -5.72 -3.29
N VAL A 81 2.38 -6.02 -3.40
CA VAL A 81 1.69 -6.82 -2.37
C VAL A 81 2.16 -8.27 -2.38
N SER A 82 2.38 -8.87 -3.55
CA SER A 82 2.87 -10.25 -3.65
C SER A 82 4.23 -10.41 -2.98
N PHE A 83 5.19 -9.54 -3.27
CA PHE A 83 6.51 -9.58 -2.62
C PHE A 83 6.43 -9.22 -1.13
N SER A 84 5.52 -8.34 -0.74
CA SER A 84 5.28 -8.05 0.67
C SER A 84 4.76 -9.26 1.43
N LEU A 85 3.79 -9.99 0.87
CA LEU A 85 3.28 -11.24 1.45
C LEU A 85 4.35 -12.33 1.46
N LEU A 86 5.15 -12.43 0.40
CA LEU A 86 6.26 -13.36 0.34
C LEU A 86 7.28 -13.06 1.44
N ALA A 87 7.65 -11.81 1.65
CA ALA A 87 8.54 -11.40 2.75
C ALA A 87 7.95 -11.79 4.12
N VAL A 88 6.66 -11.54 4.33
CA VAL A 88 5.96 -11.88 5.58
C VAL A 88 5.83 -13.39 5.77
N SER A 89 5.77 -14.20 4.72
CA SER A 89 5.72 -15.67 4.84
C SER A 89 7.04 -16.26 5.35
N TYR A 90 8.18 -15.66 4.99
CA TYR A 90 9.50 -16.11 5.41
C TYR A 90 10.01 -15.48 6.72
N THR A 91 9.37 -14.46 7.25
CA THR A 91 9.81 -13.78 8.46
C THR A 91 8.65 -13.43 9.40
N LYS A 92 8.98 -12.91 10.60
CA LYS A 92 7.95 -12.42 11.52
C LYS A 92 7.29 -11.17 10.93
N ALA A 93 5.96 -11.10 11.00
CA ALA A 93 5.18 -9.99 10.43
C ALA A 93 5.64 -8.61 10.92
N GLY A 94 6.05 -8.50 12.18
CA GLY A 94 6.59 -7.27 12.76
C GLY A 94 7.89 -6.81 12.09
N ILE A 95 8.82 -7.74 11.83
CA ILE A 95 10.10 -7.42 11.16
C ILE A 95 9.83 -6.95 9.72
N ALA A 96 9.01 -7.70 8.98
CA ALA A 96 8.62 -7.32 7.62
C ALA A 96 7.96 -5.94 7.59
N SER A 97 7.02 -5.68 8.50
CA SER A 97 6.33 -4.39 8.59
C SER A 97 7.26 -3.23 8.94
N ALA A 98 8.24 -3.45 9.83
CA ALA A 98 9.23 -2.44 10.17
C ALA A 98 10.11 -2.09 8.96
N ILE A 99 10.57 -3.07 8.19
CA ILE A 99 11.32 -2.84 6.95
C ILE A 99 10.44 -2.10 5.92
N MET A 100 9.18 -2.52 5.74
CA MET A 100 8.25 -1.84 4.84
C MET A 100 7.97 -0.39 5.24
N ALA A 101 8.02 -0.05 6.53
CA ALA A 101 7.84 1.31 7.02
C ALA A 101 8.99 2.26 6.60
N THR A 102 10.10 1.74 6.07
CA THR A 102 11.17 2.57 5.47
C THR A 102 10.84 3.05 4.06
N VAL A 103 9.85 2.44 3.38
CA VAL A 103 9.49 2.75 1.98
C VAL A 103 9.19 4.22 1.72
N PRO A 104 8.44 4.97 2.57
CA PRO A 104 8.21 6.40 2.36
C PRO A 104 9.51 7.20 2.27
N ILE A 105 10.52 6.82 3.04
CA ILE A 105 11.83 7.49 3.04
C ILE A 105 12.58 7.22 1.73
N LEU A 106 12.54 5.96 1.27
CA LEU A 106 13.15 5.56 0.00
C LEU A 106 12.48 6.20 -1.21
N LEU A 107 11.21 6.61 -1.09
CA LEU A 107 10.48 7.30 -2.16
C LEU A 107 10.81 8.80 -2.25
N ILE A 108 11.40 9.41 -1.24
CA ILE A 108 11.76 10.83 -1.23
C ILE A 108 12.72 11.19 -2.39
N PRO A 109 13.90 10.53 -2.55
CA PRO A 109 14.83 10.88 -3.61
C PRO A 109 14.24 10.74 -5.03
N PRO A 110 13.58 9.62 -5.41
CA PRO A 110 12.94 9.51 -6.71
C PRO A 110 11.85 10.56 -6.94
N SER A 111 11.08 10.92 -5.91
CA SER A 111 10.01 11.91 -6.06
C SER A 111 10.55 13.31 -6.33
N ILE A 112 11.70 13.68 -5.77
CA ILE A 112 12.37 14.95 -6.08
C ILE A 112 12.88 14.94 -7.52
N ILE A 113 13.57 13.87 -7.92
CA ILE A 113 14.26 13.78 -9.22
C ILE A 113 13.24 13.71 -10.36
N LEU A 114 12.22 12.86 -10.24
CA LEU A 114 11.24 12.61 -11.31
C LEU A 114 10.14 13.67 -11.37
N PHE A 115 9.63 14.09 -10.21
CA PHE A 115 8.48 15.00 -10.15
C PHE A 115 8.84 16.42 -9.76
N LYS A 116 10.15 16.72 -9.55
CA LYS A 116 10.64 18.06 -9.10
C LYS A 116 9.85 18.62 -7.91
N ARG A 117 9.37 17.73 -7.03
CA ARG A 117 8.53 18.08 -5.90
C ARG A 117 9.37 18.75 -4.81
N LYS A 118 8.87 19.82 -4.24
CA LYS A 118 9.48 20.45 -3.05
C LYS A 118 9.09 19.62 -1.82
N ILE A 119 10.09 19.18 -1.05
CA ILE A 119 9.86 18.49 0.21
C ILE A 119 9.48 19.52 1.27
N THR A 120 8.46 19.21 2.04
CA THR A 120 8.07 20.03 3.20
C THR A 120 8.81 19.58 4.45
N ALA A 121 9.05 20.52 5.37
CA ALA A 121 9.66 20.21 6.66
C ALA A 121 8.87 19.12 7.44
N GLN A 122 7.56 19.08 7.25
CA GLN A 122 6.68 18.05 7.85
C GLN A 122 6.96 16.64 7.31
N GLU A 123 7.30 16.51 6.03
CA GLU A 123 7.66 15.23 5.43
C GLU A 123 9.00 14.72 5.97
N ILE A 124 9.95 15.62 6.20
CA ILE A 124 11.26 15.28 6.79
C ILE A 124 11.09 14.86 8.26
N THR A 125 10.36 15.63 9.05
CA THR A 125 10.13 15.30 10.47
C THR A 125 9.36 14.01 10.63
N GLY A 126 8.33 13.76 9.81
CA GLY A 126 7.59 12.49 9.78
C GLY A 126 8.48 11.30 9.45
N SER A 127 9.39 11.46 8.49
CA SER A 127 10.36 10.42 8.12
C SER A 127 11.34 10.10 9.25
N ILE A 128 11.85 11.13 9.95
CA ILE A 128 12.74 10.95 11.12
C ILE A 128 12.01 10.21 12.24
N ILE A 129 10.77 10.59 12.55
CA ILE A 129 9.95 9.91 13.57
C ILE A 129 9.70 8.45 13.19
N SER A 130 9.43 8.16 11.91
CA SER A 130 9.25 6.81 11.41
C SER A 130 10.50 5.96 11.60
N ILE A 131 11.69 6.49 11.26
CA ILE A 131 12.98 5.80 11.48
C ILE A 131 13.20 5.53 12.96
N ALA A 132 12.98 6.52 13.82
CA ALA A 132 13.13 6.37 15.26
C ALA A 132 12.22 5.27 15.81
N GLY A 133 10.96 5.19 15.34
CA GLY A 133 10.03 4.12 15.70
C GLY A 133 10.50 2.73 15.25
N ILE A 134 11.11 2.63 14.05
CA ILE A 134 11.69 1.38 13.56
C ILE A 134 12.87 0.94 14.42
N ILE A 135 13.79 1.86 14.74
CA ILE A 135 14.95 1.57 15.59
C ILE A 135 14.48 1.07 16.97
N LEU A 136 13.47 1.71 17.55
CA LEU A 136 12.92 1.32 18.85
C LEU A 136 12.25 -0.06 18.83
N PHE A 137 11.79 -0.50 17.67
CA PHE A 137 11.21 -1.83 17.49
C PHE A 137 12.25 -2.95 17.46
N PHE A 138 13.50 -2.64 17.06
CA PHE A 138 14.61 -3.60 16.99
C PHE A 138 15.51 -3.61 18.23
N LEU A 139 15.35 -2.65 19.15
CA LEU A 139 16.02 -2.61 20.46
C LEU A 139 15.25 -3.43 21.50
#